data_97a9875186017c85aa93d31f08ffe1d0
#
_entry.id   97a9875186017c85aa93d31f08ffe1d0
#
_cell.length_a   1.000
_cell.length_b   1.000
_cell.length_c   1.000
_cell.angle_alpha   90.00
_cell.angle_beta   90.00
_cell.angle_gamma   90.00
#
_symmetry.space_group_name_H-M   'P 1'
#
loop_
_entity.id
_entity.type
_entity.pdbx_description
1 polymer ?
#
loop_
_entity_poly.entity_id
_entity_poly.type
_entity_poly.pdbx_seq_one_letter_code
_entity_poly.pdbx_strand_id
1 'polypeptide(L)'
;MTDFSDFRNNGYILKRNLFSKDEVSKLIRYIEDNSEKEDQARETFSSTGKLNITLWNHPSDDLFGKFSTNERIVKPMEEFLGDEVYHYHSKVIWKKPGDGGFDWHQDYGYWYHNACLYPDMGSCFIMLDKATKENGCLKVLKGSQKVGRIGHGVSDTPEQTADLDRIHELEKRHECVHIEANAGDALFFHANLLHSSDSNKSNESRRTLIVCFNTKSNNPYKEKGHASYSPLKISSYNSIMEY
;
A
#
# COMPACT_ATOMS: atom_id res chain seq x y z
N MET A 1 -13.41 5.80 -19.98
CA MET A 1 -12.43 4.71 -19.76
C MET A 1 -12.93 3.90 -18.58
N THR A 2 -12.73 2.59 -18.57
CA THR A 2 -13.11 1.76 -17.43
C THR A 2 -11.97 1.78 -16.40
N ASP A 3 -12.28 1.55 -15.12
CA ASP A 3 -11.29 1.46 -14.04
C ASP A 3 -10.15 0.49 -14.38
N PHE A 4 -10.47 -0.64 -15.00
CA PHE A 4 -9.50 -1.63 -15.46
C PHE A 4 -8.52 -1.04 -16.49
N SER A 5 -9.01 -0.26 -17.46
CA SER A 5 -8.14 0.38 -18.47
C SER A 5 -7.22 1.42 -17.83
N ASP A 6 -7.71 2.16 -16.85
CA ASP A 6 -6.91 3.16 -16.13
C ASP A 6 -5.83 2.49 -15.28
N PHE A 7 -6.16 1.45 -14.53
CA PHE A 7 -5.19 0.67 -13.75
C PHE A 7 -4.10 0.07 -14.68
N ARG A 8 -4.51 -0.55 -15.79
CA ARG A 8 -3.59 -1.15 -16.75
C ARG A 8 -2.67 -0.13 -17.43
N ASN A 9 -3.17 1.07 -17.73
CA ASN A 9 -2.39 2.09 -18.43
C ASN A 9 -1.51 2.90 -17.49
N ASN A 10 -2.02 3.28 -16.34
CA ASN A 10 -1.38 4.19 -15.39
C ASN A 10 -0.62 3.47 -14.28
N GLY A 11 -0.95 2.18 -14.02
CA GLY A 11 -0.43 1.40 -12.91
C GLY A 11 -1.16 1.63 -11.59
N TYR A 12 -2.14 2.51 -11.57
CA TYR A 12 -2.94 2.83 -10.39
C TYR A 12 -4.31 3.38 -10.76
N ILE A 13 -5.22 3.34 -9.78
CA ILE A 13 -6.51 4.02 -9.81
C ILE A 13 -6.89 4.52 -8.42
N LEU A 14 -7.39 5.75 -8.33
CA LEU A 14 -7.90 6.36 -7.10
C LEU A 14 -9.43 6.32 -7.09
N LYS A 15 -10.00 5.54 -6.18
CA LYS A 15 -11.43 5.47 -5.92
C LYS A 15 -11.80 6.44 -4.83
N ARG A 16 -12.65 7.40 -5.16
CA ARG A 16 -13.12 8.41 -4.22
C ARG A 16 -14.26 7.85 -3.36
N ASN A 17 -14.26 8.19 -2.07
CA ASN A 17 -15.31 7.82 -1.12
C ASN A 17 -15.62 6.31 -1.11
N LEU A 18 -14.61 5.44 -1.20
CA LEU A 18 -14.79 3.99 -1.17
C LEU A 18 -15.29 3.53 0.21
N PHE A 19 -14.83 4.21 1.25
CA PHE A 19 -15.27 4.03 2.63
C PHE A 19 -15.90 5.33 3.13
N SER A 20 -16.96 5.21 3.92
CA SER A 20 -17.63 6.36 4.53
C SER A 20 -16.78 6.98 5.64
N LYS A 21 -17.08 8.22 6.00
CA LYS A 21 -16.44 8.88 7.12
C LYS A 21 -16.66 8.14 8.45
N ASP A 22 -17.83 7.53 8.63
CA ASP A 22 -18.16 6.79 9.84
C ASP A 22 -17.33 5.51 9.96
N GLU A 23 -17.16 4.77 8.85
CA GLU A 23 -16.30 3.58 8.80
C GLU A 23 -14.84 3.94 9.11
N VAL A 24 -14.32 4.99 8.51
CA VAL A 24 -12.96 5.47 8.77
C VAL A 24 -12.82 5.94 10.22
N SER A 25 -13.76 6.72 10.74
CA SER A 25 -13.75 7.18 12.12
C SER A 25 -13.81 6.03 13.12
N LYS A 26 -14.55 4.96 12.78
CA LYS A 26 -14.61 3.74 13.59
C LYS A 26 -13.24 3.06 13.64
N LEU A 27 -12.53 2.94 12.51
CA LEU A 27 -11.20 2.36 12.45
C LEU A 27 -10.17 3.22 13.20
N ILE A 28 -10.24 4.53 13.08
CA ILE A 28 -9.34 5.45 13.80
C ILE A 28 -9.49 5.27 15.31
N ARG A 29 -10.72 5.25 15.82
CA ARG A 29 -10.97 5.00 17.25
C ARG A 29 -10.46 3.61 17.67
N TYR A 30 -10.69 2.60 16.83
CA TYR A 30 -10.19 1.26 17.09
C TYR A 30 -8.67 1.21 17.19
N ILE A 31 -7.94 1.97 16.36
CA ILE A 31 -6.47 2.11 16.42
C ILE A 31 -6.07 2.79 17.72
N GLU A 32 -6.73 3.90 18.09
CA GLU A 32 -6.43 4.68 19.29
C GLU A 32 -6.71 3.91 20.59
N ASP A 33 -7.82 3.14 20.64
CA ASP A 33 -8.20 2.31 21.78
C ASP A 33 -7.33 1.05 21.95
N ASN A 34 -6.68 0.60 20.90
CA ASN A 34 -5.80 -0.59 20.89
C ASN A 34 -4.33 -0.19 20.74
N SER A 35 -3.91 0.80 21.51
CA SER A 35 -2.54 1.35 21.50
C SER A 35 -1.43 0.32 21.77
N GLU A 36 -1.75 -0.84 22.37
CA GLU A 36 -0.81 -1.96 22.45
C GLU A 36 -0.30 -2.43 21.07
N LYS A 37 -1.07 -2.20 20.01
CA LYS A 37 -0.62 -2.43 18.63
C LYS A 37 0.30 -1.31 18.12
N GLU A 38 0.28 -0.11 18.72
CA GLU A 38 1.30 0.93 18.49
C GLU A 38 2.67 0.50 19.03
N ASP A 39 2.71 -0.20 20.16
CA ASP A 39 3.98 -0.73 20.71
C ASP A 39 4.59 -1.83 19.83
N GLN A 40 3.81 -2.42 18.89
CA GLN A 40 4.30 -3.30 17.84
C GLN A 40 4.73 -2.53 16.57
N ALA A 41 4.55 -1.19 16.56
CA ALA A 41 5.04 -0.38 15.47
C ALA A 41 6.57 -0.46 15.41
N ARG A 42 7.08 -0.91 14.28
CA ARG A 42 8.52 -0.87 14.02
C ARG A 42 8.87 0.53 13.56
N GLU A 43 9.76 1.17 14.30
CA GLU A 43 10.45 2.33 13.76
C GLU A 43 11.34 1.85 12.62
N THR A 44 11.16 2.43 11.46
CA THR A 44 12.07 2.27 10.33
C THR A 44 12.59 3.64 9.92
N PHE A 45 13.67 3.67 9.17
CA PHE A 45 14.29 4.91 8.73
C PHE A 45 14.42 4.87 7.22
N SER A 46 14.10 5.99 6.59
CA SER A 46 14.42 6.27 5.20
C SER A 46 15.58 7.26 5.11
N SER A 47 15.98 7.61 3.89
CA SER A 47 16.97 8.68 3.66
C SER A 47 16.52 10.05 4.24
N THR A 48 15.23 10.24 4.49
CA THR A 48 14.64 11.50 4.93
C THR A 48 14.19 11.52 6.39
N GLY A 49 14.32 10.41 7.12
CA GLY A 49 14.02 10.37 8.57
C GLY A 49 13.23 9.13 9.02
N LYS A 50 12.67 9.24 10.22
CA LYS A 50 11.93 8.19 10.90
C LYS A 50 10.55 7.96 10.29
N LEU A 51 10.09 6.71 10.35
CA LEU A 51 8.77 6.26 9.94
C LEU A 51 8.20 5.29 10.98
N ASN A 52 6.89 5.34 11.20
CA ASN A 52 6.19 4.42 12.09
C ASN A 52 5.30 3.49 11.27
N ILE A 53 5.59 2.18 11.33
CA ILE A 53 4.90 1.13 10.57
C ILE A 53 4.50 0.00 11.51
N THR A 54 3.22 -0.36 11.51
CA THR A 54 2.74 -1.63 12.10
C THR A 54 2.40 -2.57 10.95
N LEU A 55 2.96 -3.77 10.94
CA LEU A 55 2.81 -4.74 9.85
C LEU A 55 2.31 -6.10 10.39
N TRP A 56 1.40 -6.75 9.65
CA TRP A 56 0.94 -8.12 9.92
C TRP A 56 0.67 -8.90 8.63
N ASN A 57 0.85 -10.23 8.69
CA ASN A 57 0.84 -11.10 7.51
C ASN A 57 -0.47 -11.90 7.34
N HIS A 58 -1.43 -11.77 8.25
CA HIS A 58 -2.70 -12.48 8.18
C HIS A 58 -3.86 -11.52 8.41
N PRO A 59 -4.99 -11.68 7.70
CA PRO A 59 -6.19 -10.94 8.05
C PRO A 59 -6.65 -11.41 9.43
N SER A 60 -6.84 -10.47 10.33
CA SER A 60 -7.35 -10.72 11.68
C SER A 60 -8.88 -10.83 11.66
N ASP A 61 -9.47 -11.43 12.71
CA ASP A 61 -10.93 -11.45 12.90
C ASP A 61 -11.47 -10.14 13.51
N ASP A 62 -10.67 -9.10 13.54
CA ASP A 62 -10.99 -7.78 14.07
C ASP A 62 -11.38 -6.77 12.98
N LEU A 63 -11.51 -5.50 13.36
CA LEU A 63 -11.88 -4.43 12.43
C LEU A 63 -10.86 -4.25 11.29
N PHE A 64 -9.56 -4.49 11.52
CA PHE A 64 -8.57 -4.49 10.45
C PHE A 64 -8.84 -5.58 9.42
N GLY A 65 -9.23 -6.79 9.88
CA GLY A 65 -9.63 -7.88 9.00
C GLY A 65 -10.88 -7.55 8.19
N LYS A 66 -11.87 -6.85 8.79
CA LYS A 66 -13.06 -6.40 8.06
C LYS A 66 -12.74 -5.43 6.95
N PHE A 67 -11.74 -4.56 7.12
CA PHE A 67 -11.25 -3.70 6.06
C PHE A 67 -10.45 -4.50 5.01
N SER A 68 -9.49 -5.31 5.45
CA SER A 68 -8.56 -5.99 4.55
C SER A 68 -9.20 -7.09 3.68
N THR A 69 -10.32 -7.64 4.12
CA THR A 69 -11.09 -8.65 3.35
C THR A 69 -12.37 -8.11 2.73
N ASN A 70 -12.64 -6.79 2.82
CA ASN A 70 -13.88 -6.22 2.32
C ASN A 70 -14.00 -6.39 0.81
N GLU A 71 -15.20 -6.79 0.35
CA GLU A 71 -15.47 -7.00 -1.07
C GLU A 71 -15.18 -5.76 -1.93
N ARG A 72 -15.27 -4.54 -1.36
CA ARG A 72 -14.97 -3.28 -2.05
C ARG A 72 -13.51 -3.15 -2.48
N ILE A 73 -12.58 -3.88 -1.84
CA ILE A 73 -11.18 -3.88 -2.23
C ILE A 73 -10.74 -5.20 -2.86
N VAL A 74 -11.27 -6.34 -2.40
CA VAL A 74 -10.87 -7.66 -2.92
C VAL A 74 -11.32 -7.83 -4.36
N LYS A 75 -12.62 -7.63 -4.66
CA LYS A 75 -13.16 -7.82 -6.02
C LYS A 75 -12.51 -6.92 -7.07
N PRO A 76 -12.32 -5.60 -6.84
CA PRO A 76 -11.57 -4.78 -7.79
C PRO A 76 -10.12 -5.24 -7.97
N MET A 77 -9.44 -5.70 -6.90
CA MET A 77 -8.07 -6.18 -7.02
C MET A 77 -8.00 -7.45 -7.89
N GLU A 78 -8.95 -8.39 -7.73
CA GLU A 78 -9.06 -9.57 -8.61
C GLU A 78 -9.27 -9.18 -10.07
N GLU A 79 -10.14 -8.20 -10.33
CA GLU A 79 -10.36 -7.67 -11.68
C GLU A 79 -9.09 -7.05 -12.25
N PHE A 80 -8.36 -6.23 -11.47
CA PHE A 80 -7.16 -5.54 -11.91
C PHE A 80 -5.99 -6.47 -12.19
N LEU A 81 -5.83 -7.51 -11.37
CA LEU A 81 -4.75 -8.49 -11.51
C LEU A 81 -5.13 -9.69 -12.38
N GLY A 82 -6.43 -9.89 -12.65
CA GLY A 82 -6.94 -10.94 -13.55
C GLY A 82 -6.91 -12.36 -12.97
N ASP A 83 -6.84 -12.50 -11.64
CA ASP A 83 -6.82 -13.79 -10.95
C ASP A 83 -7.41 -13.65 -9.54
N GLU A 84 -7.77 -14.76 -8.90
CA GLU A 84 -8.11 -14.84 -7.49
C GLU A 84 -6.94 -14.32 -6.63
N VAL A 85 -7.25 -13.43 -5.68
CA VAL A 85 -6.20 -12.87 -4.81
C VAL A 85 -6.28 -13.41 -3.38
N TYR A 86 -5.15 -13.39 -2.70
CA TYR A 86 -5.08 -13.66 -1.27
C TYR A 86 -4.33 -12.54 -0.55
N HIS A 87 -4.60 -12.43 0.74
CA HIS A 87 -3.95 -11.43 1.59
C HIS A 87 -2.46 -11.75 1.74
N TYR A 88 -1.62 -10.84 1.29
CA TYR A 88 -0.17 -11.00 1.38
C TYR A 88 0.38 -10.41 2.69
N HIS A 89 0.06 -9.17 2.97
CA HIS A 89 0.20 -8.53 4.28
C HIS A 89 -0.60 -7.23 4.34
N SER A 90 -0.79 -6.71 5.56
CA SER A 90 -1.32 -5.36 5.78
C SER A 90 -0.38 -4.58 6.68
N LYS A 91 -0.44 -3.26 6.56
CA LYS A 91 0.31 -2.33 7.42
C LYS A 91 -0.47 -1.04 7.64
N VAL A 92 -0.33 -0.46 8.82
CA VAL A 92 -0.71 0.92 9.09
C VAL A 92 0.56 1.75 9.09
N ILE A 93 0.56 2.81 8.29
CA ILE A 93 1.60 3.84 8.32
C ILE A 93 1.02 5.05 9.03
N TRP A 94 1.71 5.48 10.06
CA TRP A 94 1.39 6.70 10.79
C TRP A 94 2.52 7.70 10.61
N LYS A 95 2.32 8.66 9.74
CA LYS A 95 3.28 9.72 9.47
C LYS A 95 2.93 10.94 10.33
N LYS A 96 3.66 11.10 11.43
CA LYS A 96 3.50 12.25 12.36
C LYS A 96 4.18 13.50 11.79
N PRO A 97 3.87 14.70 12.30
CA PRO A 97 4.62 15.91 11.96
C PRO A 97 6.13 15.71 12.13
N GLY A 98 6.91 16.04 11.10
CA GLY A 98 8.36 15.87 11.08
C GLY A 98 8.86 14.47 10.69
N ASP A 99 7.99 13.47 10.56
CA ASP A 99 8.40 12.14 10.08
C ASP A 99 8.89 12.19 8.63
N GLY A 100 9.81 11.29 8.29
CA GLY A 100 10.40 11.14 6.98
C GLY A 100 9.45 10.65 5.89
N GLY A 101 9.95 10.53 4.69
CA GLY A 101 9.27 9.96 3.55
C GLY A 101 9.76 8.56 3.21
N PHE A 102 9.20 7.98 2.17
CA PHE A 102 9.69 6.75 1.55
C PHE A 102 10.43 7.10 0.26
N ASP A 103 11.63 6.56 0.08
CA ASP A 103 12.38 6.71 -1.15
C ASP A 103 11.68 5.99 -2.33
N TRP A 104 12.07 6.32 -3.56
CA TRP A 104 11.52 5.68 -4.75
C TRP A 104 11.78 4.18 -4.76
N HIS A 105 10.71 3.39 -4.80
CA HIS A 105 10.77 1.94 -4.84
C HIS A 105 9.59 1.32 -5.59
N GLN A 106 9.72 0.05 -5.86
CA GLN A 106 8.65 -0.86 -6.28
C GLN A 106 8.41 -1.85 -5.14
N ASP A 107 7.16 -2.09 -4.76
CA ASP A 107 6.85 -3.15 -3.78
C ASP A 107 7.42 -4.50 -4.23
N TYR A 108 7.30 -4.82 -5.53
CA TYR A 108 7.86 -6.06 -6.10
C TYR A 108 9.39 -6.10 -6.05
N GLY A 109 10.07 -4.98 -5.91
CA GLY A 109 11.50 -4.94 -5.65
C GLY A 109 11.91 -5.75 -4.42
N TYR A 110 11.08 -5.73 -3.39
CA TYR A 110 11.23 -6.53 -2.17
C TYR A 110 10.60 -7.91 -2.28
N TRP A 111 9.37 -8.00 -2.78
CA TRP A 111 8.59 -9.24 -2.80
C TRP A 111 9.16 -10.29 -3.74
N TYR A 112 9.89 -9.88 -4.75
CA TYR A 112 10.69 -10.78 -5.59
C TYR A 112 11.60 -11.70 -4.75
N HIS A 113 12.20 -11.19 -3.68
CA HIS A 113 13.07 -11.97 -2.79
C HIS A 113 12.30 -12.95 -1.89
N ASN A 114 10.99 -12.81 -1.80
CA ASN A 114 10.10 -13.71 -1.07
C ASN A 114 9.59 -14.88 -1.93
N ALA A 115 10.28 -15.17 -3.01
CA ALA A 115 9.99 -16.28 -3.92
C ALA A 115 8.69 -16.12 -4.76
N CYS A 116 8.18 -14.90 -4.91
CA CYS A 116 7.15 -14.59 -5.90
C CYS A 116 7.80 -14.40 -7.28
N LEU A 117 7.37 -15.17 -8.28
CA LEU A 117 8.02 -15.16 -9.61
C LEU A 117 7.59 -13.96 -10.46
N TYR A 118 6.36 -13.52 -10.29
CA TYR A 118 5.74 -12.49 -11.12
C TYR A 118 5.31 -11.27 -10.29
N PRO A 119 5.22 -10.09 -10.92
CA PRO A 119 4.72 -8.89 -10.25
C PRO A 119 3.18 -8.82 -10.20
N ASP A 120 2.49 -9.98 -10.31
CA ASP A 120 1.04 -10.10 -10.30
C ASP A 120 0.49 -9.89 -8.87
N MET A 121 0.86 -8.76 -8.32
CA MET A 121 0.59 -8.32 -6.96
C MET A 121 0.17 -6.86 -6.97
N GLY A 122 -0.59 -6.46 -5.98
CA GLY A 122 -1.05 -5.08 -5.87
C GLY A 122 -1.33 -4.67 -4.44
N SER A 123 -1.38 -3.36 -4.23
CA SER A 123 -1.65 -2.74 -2.94
C SER A 123 -2.89 -1.84 -3.02
N CYS A 124 -3.69 -1.84 -1.96
CA CYS A 124 -4.77 -0.89 -1.74
C CYS A 124 -4.42 -0.01 -0.54
N PHE A 125 -4.23 1.30 -0.78
CA PHE A 125 -4.02 2.31 0.25
C PHE A 125 -5.35 2.95 0.61
N ILE A 126 -5.82 2.76 1.82
CA ILE A 126 -7.04 3.37 2.35
C ILE A 126 -6.63 4.57 3.21
N MET A 127 -7.01 5.77 2.78
CA MET A 127 -6.70 7.00 3.49
C MET A 127 -7.57 7.11 4.75
N LEU A 128 -6.94 7.10 5.92
CA LEU A 128 -7.63 7.32 7.18
C LEU A 128 -7.67 8.81 7.54
N ASP A 129 -6.67 9.56 7.12
CA ASP A 129 -6.63 11.02 7.19
C ASP A 129 -6.52 11.62 5.78
N LYS A 130 -6.79 12.92 5.66
CA LYS A 130 -6.56 13.65 4.42
C LYS A 130 -5.09 13.61 4.04
N ALA A 131 -4.78 13.20 2.81
CA ALA A 131 -3.43 13.17 2.26
C ALA A 131 -3.22 14.38 1.35
N THR A 132 -2.16 15.16 1.62
CA THR A 132 -1.77 16.34 0.86
C THR A 132 -0.27 16.31 0.56
N LYS A 133 0.18 17.14 -0.36
CA LYS A 133 1.63 17.29 -0.61
C LYS A 133 2.39 17.68 0.65
N GLU A 134 1.82 18.55 1.46
CA GLU A 134 2.45 19.09 2.66
C GLU A 134 2.64 18.01 3.75
N ASN A 135 1.65 17.09 3.93
CA ASN A 135 1.80 15.98 4.88
C ASN A 135 2.41 14.73 4.29
N GLY A 136 3.03 14.84 3.11
CA GLY A 136 3.79 13.78 2.47
C GLY A 136 2.88 12.69 1.88
N CYS A 137 1.88 13.05 1.07
CA CYS A 137 1.08 12.08 0.32
C CYS A 137 1.94 11.21 -0.60
N LEU A 138 1.40 10.08 -1.04
CA LEU A 138 2.09 9.22 -1.99
C LEU A 138 2.35 9.97 -3.32
N LYS A 139 3.52 9.73 -3.91
CA LYS A 139 3.87 10.12 -5.28
C LYS A 139 4.05 8.87 -6.12
N VAL A 140 3.62 8.90 -7.37
CA VAL A 140 3.78 7.79 -8.30
C VAL A 140 4.36 8.31 -9.63
N LEU A 141 5.18 7.50 -10.29
CA LEU A 141 5.53 7.71 -11.69
C LEU A 141 4.52 6.98 -12.55
N LYS A 142 3.57 7.73 -13.12
CA LYS A 142 2.43 7.21 -13.88
C LYS A 142 2.89 6.32 -15.04
N GLY A 143 2.39 5.09 -15.09
CA GLY A 143 2.72 4.13 -16.15
C GLY A 143 4.03 3.39 -15.97
N SER A 144 4.78 3.63 -14.88
CA SER A 144 6.09 3.01 -14.62
C SER A 144 6.03 1.52 -14.27
N GLN A 145 4.85 0.95 -13.97
CA GLN A 145 4.71 -0.49 -13.76
C GLN A 145 5.14 -1.31 -14.99
N LYS A 146 5.11 -0.69 -16.18
CA LYS A 146 5.49 -1.30 -17.46
C LYS A 146 7.01 -1.44 -17.66
N VAL A 147 7.80 -0.79 -16.82
CA VAL A 147 9.29 -0.82 -16.91
C VAL A 147 9.85 -2.17 -16.48
N GLY A 148 9.04 -2.99 -15.83
CA GLY A 148 9.49 -4.22 -15.20
C GLY A 148 10.15 -3.98 -13.83
N ARG A 149 10.71 -5.01 -13.22
CA ARG A 149 11.41 -4.89 -11.94
C ARG A 149 12.74 -4.17 -12.11
N ILE A 150 12.94 -3.11 -11.35
CA ILE A 150 14.22 -2.41 -11.23
C ILE A 150 15.02 -3.07 -10.09
N GLY A 151 16.35 -3.09 -10.22
CA GLY A 151 17.23 -3.52 -9.14
C GLY A 151 17.04 -2.61 -7.92
N HIS A 152 16.80 -3.21 -6.76
CA HIS A 152 16.82 -2.52 -5.47
C HIS A 152 18.14 -2.89 -4.81
N GLY A 153 19.01 -1.90 -4.61
CA GLY A 153 20.30 -2.08 -3.96
C GLY A 153 20.12 -2.37 -2.47
N VAL A 154 21.11 -3.01 -1.87
CA VAL A 154 21.25 -3.06 -0.41
C VAL A 154 21.82 -1.70 -0.01
N SER A 155 20.96 -0.76 0.36
CA SER A 155 21.41 0.44 1.08
C SER A 155 21.54 0.10 2.57
N ASP A 156 22.36 0.83 3.29
CA ASP A 156 22.47 0.73 4.75
C ASP A 156 21.17 1.16 5.48
N THR A 157 20.17 1.60 4.73
CA THR A 157 18.82 1.86 5.21
C THR A 157 17.95 0.62 5.05
N PRO A 158 17.01 0.33 5.97
CA PRO A 158 16.08 -0.80 5.90
C PRO A 158 15.22 -0.81 4.63
N GLU A 159 15.09 0.33 3.96
CA GLU A 159 14.39 0.51 2.71
C GLU A 159 15.39 0.41 1.56
N GLN A 160 15.27 -0.67 0.79
CA GLN A 160 16.05 -0.86 -0.42
C GLN A 160 15.52 0.09 -1.49
N THR A 161 16.23 1.18 -1.72
CA THR A 161 15.90 2.12 -2.80
C THR A 161 16.11 1.48 -4.16
N ALA A 162 15.25 1.78 -5.11
CA ALA A 162 15.49 1.44 -6.51
C ALA A 162 16.75 2.16 -7.03
N ASP A 163 17.39 1.56 -8.04
CA ASP A 163 18.57 2.13 -8.72
C ASP A 163 18.33 3.61 -9.09
N LEU A 164 19.10 4.51 -8.48
CA LEU A 164 18.91 5.97 -8.59
C LEU A 164 19.11 6.49 -10.02
N ASP A 165 20.05 5.94 -10.77
CA ASP A 165 20.30 6.37 -12.15
C ASP A 165 19.08 6.05 -13.03
N ARG A 166 18.49 4.88 -12.83
CA ARG A 166 17.24 4.50 -13.51
C ARG A 166 16.06 5.37 -13.08
N ILE A 167 15.95 5.68 -11.79
CA ILE A 167 14.90 6.56 -11.28
C ILE A 167 15.00 7.94 -11.96
N HIS A 168 16.18 8.56 -11.98
CA HIS A 168 16.38 9.85 -12.61
C HIS A 168 16.01 9.86 -14.11
N GLU A 169 16.30 8.75 -14.81
CA GLU A 169 15.91 8.62 -16.22
C GLU A 169 14.39 8.42 -16.40
N LEU A 170 13.74 7.75 -15.46
CA LEU A 170 12.29 7.53 -15.50
C LEU A 170 11.50 8.78 -15.11
N GLU A 171 12.00 9.58 -14.16
CA GLU A 171 11.40 10.88 -13.82
C GLU A 171 11.35 11.85 -15.00
N LYS A 172 12.31 11.75 -15.95
CA LYS A 172 12.29 12.56 -17.18
C LYS A 172 11.23 12.09 -18.20
N ARG A 173 10.73 10.86 -18.10
CA ARG A 173 9.87 10.20 -19.09
C ARG A 173 8.45 9.94 -18.60
N HIS A 174 8.25 9.92 -17.29
CA HIS A 174 6.97 9.64 -16.65
C HIS A 174 6.49 10.85 -15.85
N GLU A 175 5.20 11.11 -15.91
CA GLU A 175 4.55 12.12 -15.09
C GLU A 175 4.63 11.71 -13.62
N CYS A 176 5.20 12.57 -12.75
CA CYS A 176 5.14 12.40 -11.31
C CYS A 176 3.83 12.96 -10.77
N VAL A 177 2.97 12.08 -10.27
CA VAL A 177 1.64 12.44 -9.77
C VAL A 177 1.62 12.33 -8.25
N HIS A 178 1.23 13.43 -7.58
CA HIS A 178 0.95 13.43 -6.14
C HIS A 178 -0.49 12.95 -5.92
N ILE A 179 -0.65 11.92 -5.11
CA ILE A 179 -1.96 11.33 -4.79
C ILE A 179 -2.57 12.07 -3.60
N GLU A 180 -3.13 13.23 -3.89
CA GLU A 180 -3.91 13.96 -2.88
C GLU A 180 -5.31 13.36 -2.77
N ALA A 181 -5.73 13.04 -1.55
CA ALA A 181 -6.95 12.28 -1.29
C ALA A 181 -7.56 12.63 0.06
N ASN A 182 -8.85 12.38 0.20
CA ASN A 182 -9.57 12.57 1.46
C ASN A 182 -9.64 11.25 2.24
N ALA A 183 -9.95 11.35 3.53
CA ALA A 183 -10.28 10.18 4.34
C ALA A 183 -11.44 9.39 3.68
N GLY A 184 -11.29 8.07 3.58
CA GLY A 184 -12.23 7.17 2.90
C GLY A 184 -11.97 6.95 1.42
N ASP A 185 -11.09 7.74 0.79
CA ASP A 185 -10.60 7.42 -0.55
C ASP A 185 -9.64 6.22 -0.49
N ALA A 186 -9.56 5.44 -1.57
CA ALA A 186 -8.65 4.31 -1.67
C ALA A 186 -7.90 4.30 -3.00
N LEU A 187 -6.58 4.15 -2.92
CA LEU A 187 -5.70 4.01 -4.08
C LEU A 187 -5.34 2.55 -4.29
N PHE A 188 -5.66 2.02 -5.45
CA PHE A 188 -5.18 0.72 -5.90
C PHE A 188 -3.98 0.92 -6.81
N PHE A 189 -2.92 0.15 -6.63
CA PHE A 189 -1.77 0.21 -7.52
C PHE A 189 -1.02 -1.11 -7.64
N HIS A 190 -0.36 -1.26 -8.78
CA HIS A 190 0.40 -2.44 -9.17
C HIS A 190 1.74 -2.50 -8.44
N ALA A 191 2.20 -3.68 -8.05
CA ALA A 191 3.43 -3.87 -7.29
C ALA A 191 4.71 -3.36 -7.98
N ASN A 192 4.72 -3.25 -9.31
CA ASN A 192 5.82 -2.66 -10.07
C ASN A 192 5.71 -1.13 -10.26
N LEU A 193 4.63 -0.49 -9.81
CA LEU A 193 4.52 0.96 -9.91
C LEU A 193 5.58 1.62 -9.03
N LEU A 194 6.43 2.46 -9.63
CA LEU A 194 7.37 3.28 -8.87
C LEU A 194 6.60 4.30 -8.06
N HIS A 195 6.84 4.30 -6.76
CA HIS A 195 6.21 5.21 -5.84
C HIS A 195 7.15 5.62 -4.72
N SER A 196 6.85 6.75 -4.13
CA SER A 196 7.60 7.36 -3.03
C SER A 196 6.68 8.28 -2.20
N SER A 197 7.19 8.86 -1.14
CA SER A 197 6.49 9.93 -0.43
C SER A 197 7.48 10.90 0.20
N ASP A 198 7.13 12.16 0.28
CA ASP A 198 7.95 13.17 0.97
C ASP A 198 7.74 13.10 2.49
N SER A 199 8.60 13.80 3.23
CA SER A 199 8.44 14.01 4.68
C SER A 199 7.15 14.77 4.98
N ASN A 200 6.58 14.54 6.17
CA ASN A 200 5.46 15.32 6.66
C ASN A 200 5.93 16.68 7.21
N LYS A 201 5.70 17.73 6.45
CA LYS A 201 6.03 19.12 6.81
C LYS A 201 4.86 19.88 7.42
N SER A 202 3.70 19.22 7.55
CA SER A 202 2.50 19.81 8.16
C SER A 202 2.50 19.61 9.69
N ASN A 203 1.53 20.23 10.34
CA ASN A 203 1.29 20.07 11.77
C ASN A 203 0.29 18.93 12.08
N GLU A 204 -0.16 18.18 11.07
CA GLU A 204 -1.16 17.12 11.19
C GLU A 204 -0.54 15.75 10.87
N SER A 205 -0.99 14.72 11.58
CA SER A 205 -0.63 13.33 11.27
C SER A 205 -1.37 12.84 10.04
N ARG A 206 -0.77 11.86 9.34
CA ARG A 206 -1.38 11.18 8.22
C ARG A 206 -1.29 9.66 8.41
N ARG A 207 -2.44 9.04 8.66
CA ARG A 207 -2.57 7.58 8.78
C ARG A 207 -3.09 6.99 7.47
N THR A 208 -2.56 5.82 7.13
CA THR A 208 -2.99 5.05 5.95
C THR A 208 -2.99 3.57 6.31
N LEU A 209 -4.11 2.89 6.09
CA LEU A 209 -4.16 1.44 6.11
C LEU A 209 -3.81 0.92 4.71
N ILE A 210 -2.83 0.04 4.64
CA ILE A 210 -2.37 -0.56 3.39
C ILE A 210 -2.66 -2.06 3.44
N VAL A 211 -3.32 -2.56 2.40
CA VAL A 211 -3.59 -3.98 2.22
C VAL A 211 -2.92 -4.44 0.93
N CYS A 212 -2.02 -5.39 1.04
CA CYS A 212 -1.29 -5.96 -0.09
C CYS A 212 -1.82 -7.34 -0.44
N PHE A 213 -1.96 -7.59 -1.73
CA PHE A 213 -2.49 -8.83 -2.28
C PHE A 213 -1.49 -9.47 -3.24
N ASN A 214 -1.48 -10.79 -3.25
CA ASN A 214 -0.83 -11.57 -4.29
C ASN A 214 -1.88 -12.44 -5.00
N THR A 215 -1.64 -12.76 -6.26
CA THR A 215 -2.51 -13.68 -7.00
C THR A 215 -2.23 -15.13 -6.63
N LYS A 216 -3.25 -15.95 -6.74
CA LYS A 216 -3.18 -17.41 -6.48
C LYS A 216 -2.16 -18.10 -7.37
N SER A 217 -2.11 -17.75 -8.66
CA SER A 217 -1.15 -18.31 -9.62
C SER A 217 0.29 -17.89 -9.36
N ASN A 218 0.50 -16.78 -8.64
CA ASN A 218 1.82 -16.28 -8.23
C ASN A 218 2.21 -16.70 -6.81
N ASN A 219 1.62 -17.79 -6.29
CA ASN A 219 2.00 -18.31 -4.97
C ASN A 219 3.52 -18.55 -4.91
N PRO A 220 4.20 -18.20 -3.80
CA PRO A 220 5.65 -18.39 -3.67
C PRO A 220 6.07 -19.82 -3.99
N TYR A 221 7.10 -19.99 -4.81
CA TYR A 221 7.60 -21.33 -5.22
C TYR A 221 8.37 -22.04 -4.07
N LYS A 222 8.66 -21.34 -2.98
CA LYS A 222 9.23 -21.87 -1.74
C LYS A 222 8.87 -20.98 -0.56
N GLU A 223 8.81 -21.57 0.62
CA GLU A 223 8.58 -20.82 1.86
C GLU A 223 9.74 -19.86 2.18
N LYS A 224 9.41 -18.63 2.50
CA LYS A 224 10.32 -17.54 2.86
C LYS A 224 9.84 -16.73 4.08
N GLY A 225 8.92 -17.27 4.87
CA GLY A 225 8.35 -16.59 6.04
C GLY A 225 7.33 -15.50 5.70
N HIS A 226 6.88 -15.43 4.44
CA HIS A 226 5.77 -14.59 3.99
C HIS A 226 4.53 -15.44 3.69
N ALA A 227 3.37 -14.77 3.56
CA ALA A 227 2.11 -15.45 3.32
C ALA A 227 2.15 -16.26 2.01
N SER A 228 1.67 -17.50 2.10
CA SER A 228 1.33 -18.35 0.96
C SER A 228 -0.17 -18.28 0.71
N TYR A 229 -0.59 -18.77 -0.46
CA TYR A 229 -2.00 -18.78 -0.83
C TYR A 229 -2.87 -19.43 0.24
N SER A 230 -3.86 -18.67 0.65
CA SER A 230 -4.97 -19.11 1.48
C SER A 230 -6.24 -18.40 0.98
N PRO A 231 -7.33 -19.14 0.68
CA PRO A 231 -8.57 -18.54 0.22
C PRO A 231 -9.07 -17.47 1.19
N LEU A 232 -9.43 -16.29 0.67
CA LEU A 232 -9.96 -15.22 1.48
C LEU A 232 -11.43 -15.49 1.83
N LYS A 233 -11.77 -15.32 3.10
CA LYS A 233 -13.16 -15.16 3.52
C LYS A 233 -13.57 -13.71 3.31
N ILE A 234 -14.05 -13.42 2.09
CA ILE A 234 -14.44 -12.05 1.70
C ILE A 234 -15.57 -11.57 2.62
N SER A 235 -15.38 -10.41 3.24
CA SER A 235 -16.37 -9.79 4.09
C SER A 235 -17.32 -8.91 3.27
N SER A 236 -18.61 -8.84 3.69
CA SER A 236 -19.64 -8.08 2.98
C SER A 236 -19.39 -6.57 3.03
N TYR A 237 -20.08 -5.85 2.15
CA TYR A 237 -20.03 -4.40 2.06
C TYR A 237 -20.20 -3.72 3.43
N ASN A 238 -21.19 -4.15 4.21
CA ASN A 238 -21.58 -3.54 5.48
C ASN A 238 -20.81 -4.07 6.70
N SER A 239 -19.98 -5.09 6.54
CA SER A 239 -19.32 -5.81 7.65
C SER A 239 -18.51 -4.93 8.61
N ILE A 240 -18.03 -3.79 8.13
CA ILE A 240 -17.30 -2.81 8.95
C ILE A 240 -18.21 -2.17 9.99
N MET A 241 -19.41 -1.78 9.60
CA MET A 241 -20.35 -1.13 10.51
C MET A 241 -21.07 -2.13 11.42
N GLU A 242 -21.17 -3.39 10.99
CA GLU A 242 -21.75 -4.50 11.76
C GLU A 242 -20.80 -5.08 12.82
N TYR A 243 -19.49 -4.80 12.72
CA TYR A 243 -18.48 -5.19 13.70
C TYR A 243 -18.63 -4.39 14.99
#